data_355d6ca58357afe6b6d968c843be7c7e
#
_entry.id   355d6ca58357afe6b6d968c843be7c7e
#
_cell.length_a   1.000
_cell.length_b   1.000
_cell.length_c   1.000
_cell.angle_alpha   90.00
_cell.angle_beta   90.00
_cell.angle_gamma   90.00
#
_symmetry.space_group_name_H-M   'P 1'
#
loop_
_entity.id
_entity.type
_entity.pdbx_description
1 polymer ?
#
loop_
_entity_poly.entity_id
_entity_poly.type
_entity_poly.pdbx_seq_one_letter_code
_entity_poly.pdbx_strand_id
1 'polypeptide(L)'
;MKIGVHHNLLLMIFMLILFTGCTAFYTQKVGPTTIMKAQKEIFEEQLLDVGILVFESDKITPEQVKEEHTSQEIRKAERHFMPYHLKNTLQQSSYWGAVRVLPGKTEGIDVLVKGKVLESNGANLILKIDVMDATRKTWFSKKYKSEASLAFYSENRAGEKDAFQDLYNTISNDMAAYLIKLPPEEIKNIRTVSKLKFAQDFAPAVYDGYLTEDEKDLISVNRLPADGDTIMTRLLKIREREYMYVDTLNEYYQEYYATMWPSYENWRKLNYEEIEAISKIERSALKQKLLGALLVAGAI
;
A
#
# COMPACT_ATOMS: atom_id res chain seq x y z
N MET A 1 49.84 -31.92 -14.30
CA MET A 1 48.88 -30.99 -14.93
C MET A 1 47.46 -31.23 -14.41
N LYS A 2 47.21 -31.10 -13.08
CA LYS A 2 45.88 -31.30 -12.45
C LYS A 2 45.47 -30.20 -11.42
N ILE A 3 46.27 -29.15 -11.27
CA ILE A 3 46.04 -28.11 -10.24
C ILE A 3 45.14 -26.97 -10.75
N GLY A 4 45.04 -26.77 -12.07
CA GLY A 4 44.28 -25.64 -12.64
C GLY A 4 42.74 -25.78 -12.63
N VAL A 5 42.21 -26.98 -12.60
CA VAL A 5 40.76 -27.21 -12.72
C VAL A 5 40.01 -26.88 -11.42
N HIS A 6 40.60 -27.15 -10.25
CA HIS A 6 39.99 -26.89 -8.98
C HIS A 6 39.97 -25.38 -8.63
N HIS A 7 40.97 -24.64 -9.11
CA HIS A 7 41.03 -23.17 -8.86
C HIS A 7 39.97 -22.41 -9.64
N ASN A 8 39.75 -22.83 -10.91
CA ASN A 8 38.69 -22.24 -11.73
C ASN A 8 37.28 -22.60 -11.25
N LEU A 9 37.09 -23.81 -10.71
CA LEU A 9 35.82 -24.25 -10.16
C LEU A 9 35.51 -23.49 -8.87
N LEU A 10 36.48 -23.23 -7.99
CA LEU A 10 36.32 -22.41 -6.77
C LEU A 10 36.03 -20.96 -7.12
N LEU A 11 36.67 -20.39 -8.12
CA LEU A 11 36.40 -19.01 -8.60
C LEU A 11 35.00 -18.88 -9.19
N MET A 12 34.53 -19.89 -9.92
CA MET A 12 33.19 -19.94 -10.51
C MET A 12 32.10 -20.06 -9.44
N ILE A 13 32.34 -20.87 -8.39
CA ILE A 13 31.44 -21.00 -7.23
C ILE A 13 31.42 -19.70 -6.42
N PHE A 14 32.55 -19.04 -6.22
CA PHE A 14 32.63 -17.75 -5.52
C PHE A 14 31.93 -16.64 -6.30
N MET A 15 31.99 -16.65 -7.64
CA MET A 15 31.29 -15.71 -8.51
C MET A 15 29.76 -15.93 -8.53
N LEU A 16 29.29 -17.19 -8.37
CA LEU A 16 27.86 -17.50 -8.27
C LEU A 16 27.23 -17.01 -6.95
N ILE A 17 28.01 -16.95 -5.86
CA ILE A 17 27.52 -16.50 -4.55
C ILE A 17 27.32 -14.96 -4.51
N LEU A 18 28.00 -14.22 -5.39
CA LEU A 18 27.87 -12.75 -5.46
C LEU A 18 26.60 -12.29 -6.17
N PHE A 19 25.83 -13.18 -6.83
CA PHE A 19 24.59 -12.84 -7.54
C PHE A 19 23.30 -13.14 -6.76
N THR A 20 23.38 -13.66 -5.53
CA THR A 20 22.20 -13.66 -4.65
C THR A 20 22.01 -12.27 -4.06
N GLY A 21 21.68 -11.30 -4.89
CA GLY A 21 21.16 -10.03 -4.48
C GLY A 21 19.78 -10.25 -3.83
N CYS A 22 19.77 -10.55 -2.53
CA CYS A 22 18.58 -10.36 -1.73
C CYS A 22 18.20 -8.88 -1.87
N THR A 23 17.14 -8.59 -2.62
CA THR A 23 16.43 -7.32 -2.52
C THR A 23 15.86 -7.27 -1.10
N ALA A 24 16.67 -6.81 -0.15
CA ALA A 24 16.23 -6.52 1.20
C ALA A 24 15.22 -5.38 1.09
N PHE A 25 13.93 -5.70 1.09
CA PHE A 25 12.88 -4.69 1.18
C PHE A 25 13.08 -3.96 2.50
N TYR A 26 13.54 -2.71 2.41
CA TYR A 26 13.68 -1.87 3.59
C TYR A 26 12.31 -1.67 4.24
N THR A 27 12.19 -2.06 5.51
CA THR A 27 10.97 -1.81 6.29
C THR A 27 11.12 -0.45 6.97
N GLN A 28 10.31 0.50 6.55
CA GLN A 28 10.27 1.83 7.14
C GLN A 28 9.47 1.77 8.45
N LYS A 29 10.16 1.96 9.60
CA LYS A 29 9.47 2.17 10.87
C LYS A 29 8.88 3.58 10.87
N VAL A 30 7.57 3.66 11.11
CA VAL A 30 6.83 4.93 11.12
C VAL A 30 6.80 5.49 12.53
N GLY A 31 7.12 6.77 12.67
CA GLY A 31 6.93 7.59 13.87
C GLY A 31 5.77 8.57 13.70
N PRO A 32 5.57 9.47 14.67
CA PRO A 32 4.56 10.52 14.58
C PRO A 32 4.70 11.31 13.27
N THR A 33 3.66 11.29 12.45
CA THR A 33 3.69 11.85 11.09
C THR A 33 2.44 12.68 10.83
N THR A 34 2.62 13.97 10.56
CA THR A 34 1.54 14.84 10.09
C THR A 34 1.35 14.67 8.59
N ILE A 35 0.09 14.65 8.15
CA ILE A 35 -0.23 14.61 6.74
C ILE A 35 0.24 15.88 6.03
N MET A 36 0.94 15.71 4.92
CA MET A 36 1.30 16.79 4.01
C MET A 36 0.05 17.21 3.23
N LYS A 37 -0.24 18.50 3.21
CA LYS A 37 -1.38 19.07 2.46
C LYS A 37 -0.89 20.03 1.39
N ALA A 38 -1.56 20.02 0.24
CA ALA A 38 -1.31 21.00 -0.80
C ALA A 38 -1.56 22.42 -0.27
N GLN A 39 -0.56 23.30 -0.43
CA GLN A 39 -0.62 24.68 0.08
C GLN A 39 -1.37 25.63 -0.86
N LYS A 40 -1.57 25.19 -2.10
CA LYS A 40 -2.27 25.94 -3.15
C LYS A 40 -3.20 24.98 -3.87
N GLU A 41 -4.27 25.52 -4.43
CA GLU A 41 -5.14 24.80 -5.34
C GLU A 41 -4.34 24.30 -6.55
N ILE A 42 -4.49 23.00 -6.85
CA ILE A 42 -3.86 22.34 -8.00
C ILE A 42 -4.88 22.38 -9.15
N PHE A 43 -4.46 22.82 -10.32
CA PHE A 43 -5.34 22.83 -11.49
C PHE A 43 -5.77 21.40 -11.87
N GLU A 44 -7.00 21.25 -12.34
CA GLU A 44 -7.61 19.97 -12.68
C GLU A 44 -6.74 19.16 -13.66
N GLU A 45 -6.09 19.81 -14.61
CA GLU A 45 -5.21 19.15 -15.58
C GLU A 45 -3.96 18.51 -14.93
N GLN A 46 -3.61 18.93 -13.72
CA GLN A 46 -2.47 18.43 -12.95
C GLN A 46 -2.86 17.43 -11.86
N LEU A 47 -4.17 17.24 -11.63
CA LEU A 47 -4.65 16.25 -10.69
C LEU A 47 -4.64 14.86 -11.32
N LEU A 48 -4.10 13.86 -10.61
CA LEU A 48 -4.17 12.45 -10.98
C LEU A 48 -5.23 11.74 -10.14
N ASP A 49 -6.04 10.90 -10.79
CA ASP A 49 -7.01 10.03 -10.12
C ASP A 49 -6.29 8.80 -9.56
N VAL A 50 -6.59 8.46 -8.30
CA VAL A 50 -5.99 7.33 -7.60
C VAL A 50 -6.99 6.21 -7.43
N GLY A 51 -6.63 5.02 -7.89
CA GLY A 51 -7.34 3.78 -7.59
C GLY A 51 -6.58 2.95 -6.57
N ILE A 52 -7.24 2.55 -5.50
CA ILE A 52 -6.67 1.67 -4.47
C ILE A 52 -7.37 0.32 -4.59
N LEU A 53 -6.65 -0.76 -4.86
CA LEU A 53 -7.23 -2.10 -4.84
C LEU A 53 -7.53 -2.55 -3.41
N VAL A 54 -8.54 -3.42 -3.28
CA VAL A 54 -8.73 -4.18 -2.04
C VAL A 54 -7.41 -4.87 -1.69
N PHE A 55 -6.96 -4.70 -0.43
CA PHE A 55 -5.65 -5.20 -0.03
C PHE A 55 -5.59 -6.72 -0.04
N GLU A 56 -4.44 -7.24 -0.38
CA GLU A 56 -4.16 -8.66 -0.28
C GLU A 56 -3.77 -9.04 1.16
N SER A 57 -4.01 -10.27 1.53
CA SER A 57 -3.47 -10.88 2.74
C SER A 57 -3.26 -12.37 2.49
N ASP A 58 -2.24 -12.94 3.09
CA ASP A 58 -2.07 -14.39 3.09
C ASP A 58 -3.17 -15.03 3.97
N LYS A 59 -3.41 -16.32 3.75
CA LYS A 59 -4.23 -17.11 4.67
C LYS A 59 -3.46 -17.21 6.00
N ILE A 60 -4.15 -16.91 7.08
CA ILE A 60 -3.57 -16.98 8.41
C ILE A 60 -3.50 -18.45 8.82
N THR A 61 -2.32 -18.93 9.22
CA THR A 61 -2.16 -20.28 9.77
C THR A 61 -2.69 -20.36 11.21
N PRO A 62 -3.01 -21.57 11.73
CA PRO A 62 -3.43 -21.72 13.12
C PRO A 62 -2.41 -21.19 14.14
N GLU A 63 -1.11 -21.24 13.81
CA GLU A 63 -0.03 -20.68 14.61
C GLU A 63 -0.11 -19.16 14.63
N GLN A 64 -0.26 -18.52 13.47
CA GLN A 64 -0.42 -17.06 13.36
C GLN A 64 -1.69 -16.56 14.04
N VAL A 65 -2.80 -17.32 14.01
CA VAL A 65 -4.01 -16.98 14.78
C VAL A 65 -3.69 -16.82 16.25
N LYS A 66 -2.84 -17.70 16.80
CA LYS A 66 -2.44 -17.65 18.22
C LYS A 66 -1.43 -16.54 18.50
N GLU A 67 -0.46 -16.34 17.61
CA GLU A 67 0.61 -15.36 17.79
C GLU A 67 0.12 -13.92 17.56
N GLU A 68 -0.73 -13.71 16.55
CA GLU A 68 -1.24 -12.39 16.21
C GLU A 68 -2.58 -12.07 16.89
N HIS A 69 -3.17 -13.01 17.66
CA HIS A 69 -4.49 -12.87 18.32
C HIS A 69 -5.58 -12.34 17.36
N THR A 70 -5.57 -12.79 16.10
CA THR A 70 -6.47 -12.36 15.05
C THR A 70 -7.23 -13.53 14.45
N SER A 71 -8.22 -13.28 13.61
CA SER A 71 -8.96 -14.32 12.90
C SER A 71 -8.96 -14.06 11.39
N GLN A 72 -9.31 -15.09 10.62
CA GLN A 72 -9.46 -14.97 9.18
C GLN A 72 -10.57 -13.97 8.81
N GLU A 73 -11.63 -13.88 9.60
CA GLU A 73 -12.75 -12.97 9.42
C GLU A 73 -12.32 -11.51 9.62
N ILE A 74 -11.56 -11.24 10.69
CA ILE A 74 -10.99 -9.92 10.96
C ILE A 74 -10.07 -9.51 9.80
N ARG A 75 -9.16 -10.38 9.39
CA ARG A 75 -8.24 -10.11 8.27
C ARG A 75 -9.01 -9.85 6.97
N LYS A 76 -10.11 -10.57 6.74
CA LYS A 76 -10.98 -10.33 5.58
C LYS A 76 -11.65 -8.96 5.65
N ALA A 77 -12.08 -8.51 6.82
CA ALA A 77 -12.63 -7.16 7.00
C ALA A 77 -11.56 -6.08 6.80
N GLU A 78 -10.37 -6.25 7.35
CA GLU A 78 -9.23 -5.34 7.23
C GLU A 78 -8.79 -5.11 5.79
N ARG A 79 -8.83 -6.14 4.93
CA ARG A 79 -8.52 -6.03 3.51
C ARG A 79 -9.34 -4.98 2.78
N HIS A 80 -10.57 -4.74 3.22
CA HIS A 80 -11.47 -3.72 2.66
C HIS A 80 -11.40 -2.41 3.44
N PHE A 81 -11.29 -2.47 4.75
CA PHE A 81 -11.23 -1.31 5.64
C PHE A 81 -9.97 -0.47 5.41
N MET A 82 -8.79 -1.10 5.36
CA MET A 82 -7.51 -0.38 5.26
C MET A 82 -7.35 0.44 3.98
N PRO A 83 -7.69 -0.06 2.76
CA PRO A 83 -7.67 0.76 1.56
C PRO A 83 -8.66 1.92 1.62
N TYR A 84 -9.82 1.72 2.26
CA TYR A 84 -10.78 2.78 2.48
C TYR A 84 -10.23 3.88 3.41
N HIS A 85 -9.56 3.49 4.48
CA HIS A 85 -8.91 4.43 5.40
C HIS A 85 -7.77 5.21 4.70
N LEU A 86 -6.98 4.53 3.87
CA LEU A 86 -5.96 5.18 3.03
C LEU A 86 -6.59 6.14 2.02
N LYS A 87 -7.72 5.78 1.39
CA LYS A 87 -8.49 6.67 0.50
C LYS A 87 -8.79 8.00 1.21
N ASN A 88 -9.38 7.92 2.41
CA ASN A 88 -9.75 9.11 3.17
C ASN A 88 -8.53 9.98 3.52
N THR A 89 -7.40 9.33 3.87
CA THR A 89 -6.15 10.04 4.14
C THR A 89 -5.61 10.74 2.89
N LEU A 90 -5.60 10.08 1.73
CA LEU A 90 -5.17 10.69 0.46
C LEU A 90 -6.06 11.87 0.07
N GLN A 91 -7.38 11.76 0.22
CA GLN A 91 -8.31 12.85 -0.06
C GLN A 91 -8.04 14.08 0.83
N GLN A 92 -7.72 13.88 2.12
CA GLN A 92 -7.39 14.96 3.05
C GLN A 92 -6.09 15.70 2.69
N SER A 93 -5.21 15.10 1.91
CA SER A 93 -3.96 15.71 1.46
C SER A 93 -4.16 16.79 0.39
N SER A 94 -5.28 16.75 -0.35
CA SER A 94 -5.62 17.65 -1.46
C SER A 94 -4.63 17.67 -2.62
N TYR A 95 -3.81 16.62 -2.79
CA TYR A 95 -2.89 16.46 -3.93
C TYR A 95 -3.50 15.73 -5.13
N TRP A 96 -4.64 15.07 -4.93
CA TRP A 96 -5.20 14.10 -5.86
C TRP A 96 -6.53 14.58 -6.43
N GLY A 97 -6.86 14.12 -7.62
CA GLY A 97 -8.21 14.17 -8.15
C GLY A 97 -9.14 13.24 -7.35
N ALA A 98 -9.90 12.42 -8.02
CA ALA A 98 -10.72 11.44 -7.33
C ALA A 98 -9.86 10.29 -6.76
N VAL A 99 -10.11 9.93 -5.50
CA VAL A 99 -9.50 8.75 -4.87
C VAL A 99 -10.57 7.71 -4.61
N ARG A 100 -10.41 6.51 -5.17
CA ARG A 100 -11.41 5.44 -5.16
C ARG A 100 -10.82 4.14 -4.66
N VAL A 101 -11.56 3.41 -3.84
CA VAL A 101 -11.29 1.98 -3.61
C VAL A 101 -11.97 1.20 -4.71
N LEU A 102 -11.19 0.44 -5.47
CA LEU A 102 -11.65 -0.32 -6.62
C LEU A 102 -12.00 -1.76 -6.19
N PRO A 103 -13.16 -2.29 -6.61
CA PRO A 103 -13.56 -3.66 -6.28
C PRO A 103 -12.70 -4.71 -6.98
N GLY A 104 -12.03 -4.35 -8.06
CA GLY A 104 -11.15 -5.21 -8.84
C GLY A 104 -10.20 -4.40 -9.71
N LYS A 105 -9.35 -5.11 -10.44
CA LYS A 105 -8.44 -4.48 -11.41
C LYS A 105 -9.27 -3.84 -12.52
N THR A 106 -9.00 -2.58 -12.80
CA THR A 106 -9.58 -1.84 -13.94
C THR A 106 -8.46 -1.16 -14.71
N GLU A 107 -8.62 -1.06 -16.02
CA GLU A 107 -7.74 -0.25 -16.85
C GLU A 107 -8.21 1.22 -16.81
N GLY A 108 -7.32 2.13 -17.11
CA GLY A 108 -7.69 3.55 -17.20
C GLY A 108 -7.70 4.32 -15.89
N ILE A 109 -6.98 3.87 -14.88
CA ILE A 109 -6.69 4.65 -13.67
C ILE A 109 -5.31 5.32 -13.81
N ASP A 110 -5.15 6.56 -13.32
CA ASP A 110 -3.91 7.32 -13.49
C ASP A 110 -2.81 6.78 -12.56
N VAL A 111 -3.14 6.55 -11.28
CA VAL A 111 -2.24 5.98 -10.28
C VAL A 111 -2.91 4.81 -9.58
N LEU A 112 -2.29 3.66 -9.59
CA LEU A 112 -2.76 2.43 -8.95
C LEU A 112 -1.96 2.14 -7.69
N VAL A 113 -2.67 1.96 -6.58
CA VAL A 113 -2.12 1.53 -5.30
C VAL A 113 -2.52 0.10 -5.03
N LYS A 114 -1.54 -0.77 -4.80
CA LYS A 114 -1.71 -2.14 -4.34
C LYS A 114 -1.18 -2.24 -2.92
N GLY A 115 -1.93 -2.88 -2.04
CA GLY A 115 -1.52 -3.10 -0.67
C GLY A 115 -1.60 -4.58 -0.29
N LYS A 116 -0.71 -5.00 0.61
CA LYS A 116 -0.77 -6.31 1.26
C LYS A 116 -0.62 -6.12 2.76
N VAL A 117 -1.55 -6.70 3.51
CA VAL A 117 -1.48 -6.75 4.98
C VAL A 117 -0.54 -7.89 5.36
N LEU A 118 0.58 -7.54 5.98
CA LEU A 118 1.59 -8.51 6.43
C LEU A 118 1.39 -8.87 7.90
N GLU A 119 1.06 -7.89 8.74
CA GLU A 119 0.74 -8.07 10.16
C GLU A 119 -0.31 -7.03 10.58
N SER A 120 -1.27 -7.42 11.40
CA SER A 120 -2.24 -6.53 12.05
C SER A 120 -2.80 -7.21 13.28
N ASN A 121 -2.48 -6.70 14.46
CA ASN A 121 -2.82 -7.35 15.72
C ASN A 121 -3.13 -6.34 16.86
N GLY A 122 -3.56 -5.14 16.52
CA GLY A 122 -3.84 -4.10 17.53
C GLY A 122 -2.61 -3.41 18.10
N ALA A 123 -1.48 -4.11 18.29
CA ALA A 123 -0.20 -3.53 18.72
C ALA A 123 0.68 -3.12 17.53
N ASN A 124 0.66 -3.90 16.46
CA ASN A 124 1.45 -3.69 15.26
C ASN A 124 0.57 -3.65 14.02
N LEU A 125 0.94 -2.80 13.07
CA LEU A 125 0.45 -2.83 11.69
C LEU A 125 1.64 -2.80 10.73
N ILE A 126 1.73 -3.81 9.85
CA ILE A 126 2.73 -3.86 8.78
C ILE A 126 2.01 -4.00 7.45
N LEU A 127 2.16 -2.99 6.59
CA LEU A 127 1.65 -2.99 5.23
C LEU A 127 2.79 -2.97 4.22
N LYS A 128 2.65 -3.75 3.15
CA LYS A 128 3.43 -3.56 1.92
C LYS A 128 2.57 -2.78 0.94
N ILE A 129 3.10 -1.67 0.42
CA ILE A 129 2.43 -0.80 -0.54
C ILE A 129 3.28 -0.69 -1.79
N ASP A 130 2.65 -0.97 -2.92
CA ASP A 130 3.20 -0.81 -4.26
C ASP A 130 2.38 0.27 -4.99
N VAL A 131 3.05 1.30 -5.50
CA VAL A 131 2.40 2.38 -6.25
C VAL A 131 3.00 2.45 -7.64
N MET A 132 2.12 2.48 -8.65
CA MET A 132 2.48 2.60 -10.06
C MET A 132 1.51 3.51 -10.80
N ASP A 133 1.97 4.16 -11.85
CA ASP A 133 1.10 4.95 -12.73
C ASP A 133 0.60 4.19 -13.96
N ALA A 134 -0.22 4.85 -14.77
CA ALA A 134 -0.81 4.27 -15.98
C ALA A 134 0.24 3.82 -17.01
N THR A 135 1.44 4.43 -17.01
CA THR A 135 2.56 4.02 -17.87
C THR A 135 3.25 2.76 -17.40
N ARG A 136 2.77 2.15 -16.30
CA ARG A 136 3.39 1.03 -15.55
C ARG A 136 4.71 1.39 -14.87
N LYS A 137 5.07 2.67 -14.81
CA LYS A 137 6.21 3.12 -14.03
C LYS A 137 5.92 2.94 -12.54
N THR A 138 6.74 2.15 -11.87
CA THR A 138 6.65 1.98 -10.42
C THR A 138 7.20 3.23 -9.73
N TRP A 139 6.38 3.87 -8.91
CA TRP A 139 6.80 4.99 -8.10
C TRP A 139 7.62 4.54 -6.91
N PHE A 140 7.09 3.55 -6.18
CA PHE A 140 7.82 2.83 -5.13
C PHE A 140 7.13 1.52 -4.76
N SER A 141 7.91 0.66 -4.09
CA SER A 141 7.46 -0.55 -3.38
C SER A 141 8.08 -0.52 -2.00
N LYS A 142 7.26 -0.34 -0.94
CA LYS A 142 7.75 -0.14 0.42
C LYS A 142 6.95 -0.95 1.43
N LYS A 143 7.64 -1.35 2.52
CA LYS A 143 7.00 -1.88 3.72
C LYS A 143 6.98 -0.80 4.79
N TYR A 144 5.81 -0.57 5.37
CA TYR A 144 5.59 0.38 6.46
C TYR A 144 5.23 -0.39 7.71
N LYS A 145 5.91 -0.09 8.83
CA LYS A 145 5.62 -0.67 10.13
C LYS A 145 5.27 0.45 11.12
N SER A 146 4.12 0.33 11.76
CA SER A 146 3.69 1.20 12.86
C SER A 146 3.39 0.37 14.09
N GLU A 147 3.75 0.90 15.26
CA GLU A 147 3.50 0.30 16.56
C GLU A 147 2.54 1.22 17.32
N ALA A 148 1.41 0.67 17.79
CA ALA A 148 0.47 1.42 18.61
C ALA A 148 1.08 1.71 20.00
N SER A 149 0.61 2.76 20.63
CA SER A 149 0.96 3.05 22.02
C SER A 149 -0.28 3.01 22.91
N LEU A 150 -0.09 2.76 24.20
CA LEU A 150 -1.19 2.77 25.17
C LEU A 150 -2.00 4.08 25.15
N ALA A 151 -1.32 5.20 24.85
CA ALA A 151 -1.96 6.51 24.78
C ALA A 151 -3.05 6.60 23.69
N PHE A 152 -2.99 5.78 22.63
CA PHE A 152 -4.02 5.74 21.60
C PHE A 152 -5.30 5.04 22.07
N TYR A 153 -5.18 4.07 22.97
CA TYR A 153 -6.32 3.32 23.49
C TYR A 153 -6.85 3.85 24.83
N SER A 154 -6.31 4.99 25.31
CA SER A 154 -6.81 5.65 26.53
C SER A 154 -8.17 6.31 26.27
N GLU A 155 -9.03 6.31 27.29
CA GLU A 155 -10.42 6.85 27.22
C GLU A 155 -10.53 8.28 26.71
N ASN A 156 -9.47 9.09 26.91
CA ASN A 156 -9.45 10.51 26.49
C ASN A 156 -9.18 10.72 24.98
N ARG A 157 -8.91 9.67 24.20
CA ARG A 157 -8.61 9.74 22.77
C ARG A 157 -9.37 8.74 21.92
N ALA A 158 -10.21 7.89 22.54
CA ALA A 158 -11.04 6.94 21.83
C ALA A 158 -11.91 7.66 20.78
N GLY A 159 -11.77 7.29 19.51
CA GLY A 159 -12.57 7.80 18.40
C GLY A 159 -12.02 9.03 17.65
N GLU A 160 -10.97 9.71 18.12
CA GLU A 160 -10.46 10.90 17.40
C GLU A 160 -9.50 10.56 16.24
N LYS A 161 -8.69 9.50 16.36
CA LYS A 161 -7.74 9.08 15.31
C LYS A 161 -7.52 7.58 15.37
N ASP A 162 -7.32 6.95 14.20
CA ASP A 162 -6.84 5.58 14.12
C ASP A 162 -5.47 5.45 14.79
N ALA A 163 -5.25 4.37 15.57
CA ALA A 163 -3.98 4.11 16.25
C ALA A 163 -2.79 4.02 15.29
N PHE A 164 -3.06 3.73 14.02
CA PHE A 164 -2.05 3.64 12.94
C PHE A 164 -2.17 4.78 11.91
N GLN A 165 -2.85 5.89 12.26
CA GLN A 165 -3.01 7.03 11.34
C GLN A 165 -1.68 7.54 10.80
N ASP A 166 -0.62 7.53 11.60
CA ASP A 166 0.70 7.97 11.17
C ASP A 166 1.27 7.12 10.03
N LEU A 167 0.91 5.83 9.96
CA LEU A 167 1.29 4.96 8.85
C LEU A 167 0.61 5.40 7.55
N TYR A 168 -0.69 5.67 7.59
CA TYR A 168 -1.44 6.16 6.42
C TYR A 168 -0.97 7.55 5.99
N ASN A 169 -0.67 8.43 6.95
CA ASN A 169 -0.07 9.74 6.68
C ASN A 169 1.29 9.60 5.99
N THR A 170 2.12 8.66 6.42
CA THR A 170 3.44 8.42 5.82
C THR A 170 3.32 7.92 4.39
N ILE A 171 2.39 6.99 4.11
CA ILE A 171 2.11 6.52 2.76
C ILE A 171 1.64 7.69 1.87
N SER A 172 0.70 8.48 2.36
CA SER A 172 0.18 9.65 1.65
C SER A 172 1.29 10.66 1.33
N ASN A 173 2.16 10.94 2.30
CA ASN A 173 3.28 11.86 2.14
C ASN A 173 4.32 11.34 1.13
N ASP A 174 4.62 10.04 1.14
CA ASP A 174 5.53 9.43 0.15
C ASP A 174 4.96 9.52 -1.27
N MET A 175 3.66 9.30 -1.45
CA MET A 175 2.98 9.47 -2.74
C MET A 175 3.02 10.94 -3.19
N ALA A 176 2.68 11.88 -2.31
CA ALA A 176 2.73 13.32 -2.60
C ALA A 176 4.15 13.79 -2.93
N ALA A 177 5.16 13.32 -2.18
CA ALA A 177 6.57 13.63 -2.42
C ALA A 177 7.09 13.12 -3.77
N TYR A 178 6.51 12.03 -4.29
CA TYR A 178 6.80 11.56 -5.64
C TYR A 178 6.10 12.43 -6.68
N LEU A 179 4.80 12.69 -6.53
CA LEU A 179 3.99 13.51 -7.43
C LEU A 179 4.61 14.90 -7.65
N ILE A 180 5.03 15.57 -6.57
CA ILE A 180 5.61 16.93 -6.64
C ILE A 180 6.88 17.00 -7.51
N LYS A 181 7.58 15.89 -7.68
CA LYS A 181 8.79 15.81 -8.51
C LYS A 181 8.50 15.57 -9.98
N LEU A 182 7.28 15.20 -10.33
CA LEU A 182 6.90 14.95 -11.72
C LEU A 182 6.76 16.29 -12.47
N PRO A 183 7.37 16.42 -13.65
CA PRO A 183 7.10 17.56 -14.49
C PRO A 183 5.67 17.52 -15.03
N PRO A 184 5.04 18.66 -15.34
CA PRO A 184 3.68 18.73 -15.86
C PRO A 184 3.43 17.86 -17.10
N GLU A 185 4.40 17.75 -17.97
CA GLU A 185 4.36 16.89 -19.18
C GLU A 185 4.17 15.40 -18.79
N GLU A 186 4.84 14.93 -17.75
CA GLU A 186 4.74 13.55 -17.31
C GLU A 186 3.36 13.28 -16.70
N ILE A 187 2.83 14.23 -15.92
CA ILE A 187 1.44 14.16 -15.40
C ILE A 187 0.42 14.07 -16.55
N LYS A 188 0.58 14.93 -17.56
CA LYS A 188 -0.26 14.91 -18.77
C LYS A 188 -0.14 13.58 -19.52
N ASN A 189 1.08 13.02 -19.64
CA ASN A 189 1.32 11.73 -20.28
C ASN A 189 0.62 10.60 -19.54
N ILE A 190 0.73 10.54 -18.20
CA ILE A 190 0.06 9.55 -17.34
C ILE A 190 -1.47 9.57 -17.59
N ARG A 191 -2.09 10.75 -17.57
CA ARG A 191 -3.53 10.92 -17.84
C ARG A 191 -3.91 10.49 -19.25
N THR A 192 -3.06 10.77 -20.24
CA THR A 192 -3.30 10.38 -21.64
C THR A 192 -3.22 8.87 -21.80
N VAL A 193 -2.19 8.23 -21.24
CA VAL A 193 -2.04 6.76 -21.26
C VAL A 193 -3.23 6.11 -20.56
N SER A 194 -3.67 6.61 -19.40
CA SER A 194 -4.83 6.12 -18.68
C SER A 194 -6.10 6.14 -19.53
N LYS A 195 -6.37 7.27 -20.22
CA LYS A 195 -7.54 7.38 -21.13
C LYS A 195 -7.45 6.42 -22.30
N LEU A 196 -6.28 6.27 -22.91
CA LEU A 196 -6.07 5.38 -24.04
C LEU A 196 -6.14 3.91 -23.65
N LYS A 197 -5.65 3.53 -22.47
CA LYS A 197 -5.81 2.16 -21.94
C LYS A 197 -7.28 1.81 -21.76
N PHE A 198 -8.05 2.71 -21.18
CA PHE A 198 -9.50 2.51 -21.07
C PHE A 198 -10.16 2.38 -22.44
N ALA A 199 -9.78 3.24 -23.39
CA ALA A 199 -10.33 3.20 -24.74
C ALA A 199 -9.96 1.91 -25.49
N GLN A 200 -8.73 1.43 -25.32
CA GLN A 200 -8.25 0.18 -25.92
C GLN A 200 -8.95 -1.04 -25.31
N ASP A 201 -9.20 -1.05 -24.00
CA ASP A 201 -9.93 -2.13 -23.33
C ASP A 201 -11.38 -2.26 -23.84
N PHE A 202 -12.07 -1.13 -24.01
CA PHE A 202 -13.46 -1.09 -24.48
C PHE A 202 -13.64 -1.24 -26.00
N ALA A 203 -12.72 -0.69 -26.79
CA ALA A 203 -12.80 -0.66 -28.24
C ALA A 203 -11.43 -1.00 -28.88
N PRO A 204 -10.93 -2.23 -28.67
CA PRO A 204 -9.59 -2.61 -29.13
C PRO A 204 -9.44 -2.47 -30.65
N ALA A 205 -10.47 -2.80 -31.44
CA ALA A 205 -10.42 -2.67 -32.89
C ALA A 205 -10.21 -1.21 -33.40
N VAL A 206 -10.50 -0.21 -32.55
CA VAL A 206 -10.34 1.22 -32.91
C VAL A 206 -9.03 1.78 -32.39
N TYR A 207 -8.66 1.40 -31.15
CA TYR A 207 -7.52 1.99 -30.44
C TYR A 207 -6.29 1.09 -30.38
N ASP A 208 -6.26 -0.02 -31.12
CA ASP A 208 -5.05 -0.79 -31.32
C ASP A 208 -3.95 0.07 -31.96
N GLY A 209 -2.71 -0.07 -31.45
CA GLY A 209 -1.56 0.70 -31.87
C GLY A 209 -1.53 2.18 -31.46
N TYR A 210 -2.45 2.65 -30.60
CA TYR A 210 -2.36 3.99 -29.98
C TYR A 210 -1.35 4.03 -28.82
N LEU A 211 -1.12 2.89 -28.20
CA LEU A 211 -0.11 2.68 -27.17
C LEU A 211 0.95 1.70 -27.67
N THR A 212 2.18 1.88 -27.20
CA THR A 212 3.29 0.94 -27.40
C THR A 212 3.87 0.55 -26.07
N GLU A 213 4.40 -0.67 -26.00
CA GLU A 213 5.05 -1.24 -24.82
C GLU A 213 6.53 -1.48 -25.16
N ASP A 214 7.43 -1.06 -24.30
CA ASP A 214 8.88 -1.26 -24.48
C ASP A 214 9.34 -2.59 -23.84
N GLU A 215 10.63 -2.91 -23.96
CA GLU A 215 11.26 -4.10 -23.40
C GLU A 215 11.20 -4.17 -21.86
N LYS A 216 10.82 -3.09 -21.18
CA LYS A 216 10.67 -3.00 -19.73
C LYS A 216 9.19 -2.97 -19.31
N ASP A 217 8.28 -3.32 -20.21
CA ASP A 217 6.84 -3.29 -20.02
C ASP A 217 6.28 -1.87 -19.75
N LEU A 218 7.04 -0.80 -20.05
CA LEU A 218 6.56 0.58 -19.91
C LEU A 218 5.70 0.96 -21.11
N ILE A 219 4.58 1.63 -20.82
CA ILE A 219 3.61 2.05 -21.84
C ILE A 219 3.84 3.52 -22.21
N SER A 220 3.90 3.79 -23.50
CA SER A 220 3.99 5.12 -24.05
C SER A 220 2.92 5.37 -25.11
N VAL A 221 2.61 6.65 -25.33
CA VAL A 221 1.67 7.09 -26.38
C VAL A 221 2.39 7.04 -27.73
N ASN A 222 1.86 6.23 -28.65
CA ASN A 222 2.34 6.17 -30.04
C ASN A 222 1.65 7.21 -30.92
N ARG A 223 0.34 7.38 -30.74
CA ARG A 223 -0.46 8.41 -31.45
C ARG A 223 -1.64 8.86 -30.59
N LEU A 224 -2.13 10.06 -30.84
CA LEU A 224 -3.32 10.61 -30.20
C LEU A 224 -4.56 10.40 -31.08
N PRO A 225 -5.76 10.27 -30.47
CA PRO A 225 -7.02 10.39 -31.21
C PRO A 225 -7.12 11.76 -31.89
N ALA A 226 -7.91 11.81 -32.97
CA ALA A 226 -8.22 13.08 -33.61
C ALA A 226 -8.96 14.02 -32.64
N ASP A 227 -8.78 15.31 -32.81
CA ASP A 227 -9.55 16.31 -32.09
C ASP A 227 -11.05 16.10 -32.34
N GLY A 228 -11.83 16.01 -31.25
CA GLY A 228 -13.26 15.77 -31.35
C GLY A 228 -13.64 14.33 -31.73
N ASP A 229 -12.75 13.35 -31.56
CA ASP A 229 -13.06 11.93 -31.75
C ASP A 229 -14.34 11.54 -31.01
N THR A 230 -15.38 11.21 -31.78
CA THR A 230 -16.70 10.90 -31.22
C THR A 230 -16.75 9.59 -30.46
N ILE A 231 -15.91 8.61 -30.83
CA ILE A 231 -15.80 7.33 -30.13
C ILE A 231 -15.13 7.56 -28.78
N MET A 232 -14.00 8.27 -28.76
CA MET A 232 -13.33 8.65 -27.51
C MET A 232 -14.28 9.40 -26.58
N THR A 233 -15.03 10.37 -27.09
CA THR A 233 -16.00 11.14 -26.29
C THR A 233 -17.06 10.23 -25.65
N ARG A 234 -17.55 9.22 -26.39
CA ARG A 234 -18.52 8.23 -25.84
C ARG A 234 -17.87 7.33 -24.79
N LEU A 235 -16.65 6.86 -25.03
CA LEU A 235 -15.91 6.02 -24.09
C LEU A 235 -15.61 6.75 -22.77
N LEU A 236 -15.23 8.03 -22.82
CA LEU A 236 -15.03 8.83 -21.62
C LEU A 236 -16.33 9.00 -20.81
N LYS A 237 -17.51 9.11 -21.48
CA LYS A 237 -18.79 9.09 -20.77
C LYS A 237 -19.13 7.74 -20.14
N ILE A 238 -18.71 6.63 -20.74
CA ILE A 238 -18.85 5.30 -20.13
C ILE A 238 -17.96 5.22 -18.90
N ARG A 239 -16.68 5.63 -19.00
CA ARG A 239 -15.75 5.69 -17.88
C ARG A 239 -16.28 6.51 -16.71
N GLU A 240 -16.88 7.66 -16.99
CA GLU A 240 -17.51 8.51 -15.97
C GLU A 240 -18.63 7.76 -15.24
N ARG A 241 -19.48 7.01 -15.97
CA ARG A 241 -20.55 6.21 -15.34
C ARG A 241 -20.02 5.06 -14.51
N GLU A 242 -18.94 4.40 -14.94
CA GLU A 242 -18.27 3.38 -14.13
C GLU A 242 -17.72 3.98 -12.85
N TYR A 243 -17.12 5.16 -12.92
CA TYR A 243 -16.63 5.87 -11.74
C TYR A 243 -17.77 6.26 -10.80
N MET A 244 -18.89 6.73 -11.29
CA MET A 244 -20.08 7.01 -10.47
C MET A 244 -20.58 5.75 -9.74
N TYR A 245 -20.54 4.59 -10.41
CA TYR A 245 -20.87 3.33 -9.74
C TYR A 245 -19.88 2.97 -8.64
N VAL A 246 -18.58 3.11 -8.89
CA VAL A 246 -17.53 2.88 -7.87
C VAL A 246 -17.67 3.87 -6.72
N ASP A 247 -17.98 5.15 -7.00
CA ASP A 247 -18.21 6.16 -5.98
C ASP A 247 -19.38 5.79 -5.07
N THR A 248 -20.50 5.33 -5.66
CA THR A 248 -21.65 4.81 -4.91
C THR A 248 -21.28 3.62 -4.03
N LEU A 249 -20.48 2.68 -4.54
CA LEU A 249 -19.96 1.56 -3.71
C LEU A 249 -19.09 2.06 -2.56
N ASN A 250 -18.24 3.06 -2.81
CA ASN A 250 -17.39 3.65 -1.78
C ASN A 250 -18.21 4.34 -0.68
N GLU A 251 -19.34 4.98 -1.02
CA GLU A 251 -20.28 5.56 -0.06
C GLU A 251 -20.92 4.48 0.83
N TYR A 252 -21.42 3.38 0.25
CA TYR A 252 -21.95 2.26 1.03
C TYR A 252 -20.91 1.64 1.97
N TYR A 253 -19.67 1.49 1.51
CA TYR A 253 -18.59 1.02 2.37
C TYR A 253 -18.28 2.01 3.49
N GLN A 254 -18.39 3.31 3.24
CA GLN A 254 -18.21 4.34 4.28
C GLN A 254 -19.18 4.16 5.43
N GLU A 255 -20.44 4.00 5.13
CA GLU A 255 -21.49 3.79 6.14
C GLU A 255 -21.26 2.47 6.90
N TYR A 256 -20.93 1.41 6.17
CA TYR A 256 -20.62 0.10 6.79
C TYR A 256 -19.44 0.21 7.76
N TYR A 257 -18.35 0.86 7.35
CA TYR A 257 -17.17 0.99 8.22
C TYR A 257 -17.40 1.92 9.39
N ALA A 258 -18.18 2.97 9.25
CA ALA A 258 -18.56 3.83 10.37
C ALA A 258 -19.34 3.03 11.43
N THR A 259 -20.23 2.15 10.99
CA THR A 259 -21.01 1.26 11.89
C THR A 259 -20.14 0.19 12.55
N MET A 260 -19.18 -0.38 11.81
CA MET A 260 -18.28 -1.42 12.30
C MET A 260 -17.19 -0.88 13.24
N TRP A 261 -16.80 0.37 13.07
CA TRP A 261 -15.63 0.97 13.72
C TRP A 261 -15.57 0.77 15.24
N PRO A 262 -16.61 1.04 16.03
CA PRO A 262 -16.52 0.90 17.49
C PRO A 262 -16.18 -0.52 17.93
N SER A 263 -16.72 -1.54 17.26
CA SER A 263 -16.45 -2.95 17.57
C SER A 263 -15.02 -3.34 17.18
N TYR A 264 -14.55 -2.86 16.03
CA TYR A 264 -13.19 -3.12 15.56
C TYR A 264 -12.13 -2.42 16.42
N GLU A 265 -12.37 -1.17 16.82
CA GLU A 265 -11.49 -0.42 17.73
C GLU A 265 -11.40 -1.11 19.10
N ASN A 266 -12.52 -1.55 19.65
CA ASN A 266 -12.56 -2.30 20.92
C ASN A 266 -11.76 -3.62 20.81
N TRP A 267 -11.94 -4.38 19.73
CA TRP A 267 -11.14 -5.58 19.48
C TRP A 267 -9.64 -5.25 19.45
N ARG A 268 -9.22 -4.20 18.74
CA ARG A 268 -7.82 -3.76 18.66
C ARG A 268 -7.26 -3.39 20.03
N LYS A 269 -8.04 -2.69 20.86
CA LYS A 269 -7.68 -2.33 22.23
C LYS A 269 -7.45 -3.57 23.09
N LEU A 270 -8.38 -4.50 23.10
CA LEU A 270 -8.26 -5.75 23.87
C LEU A 270 -7.04 -6.57 23.43
N ASN A 271 -6.84 -6.69 22.14
CA ASN A 271 -5.66 -7.36 21.59
C ASN A 271 -4.35 -6.68 21.99
N TYR A 272 -4.31 -5.37 21.94
CA TYR A 272 -3.15 -4.59 22.39
C TYR A 272 -2.82 -4.90 23.86
N GLU A 273 -3.81 -4.89 24.74
CA GLU A 273 -3.65 -5.16 26.17
C GLU A 273 -3.12 -6.57 26.41
N GLU A 274 -3.63 -7.57 25.68
CA GLU A 274 -3.19 -8.96 25.76
C GLU A 274 -1.73 -9.14 25.29
N ILE A 275 -1.38 -8.58 24.12
CA ILE A 275 -0.02 -8.63 23.57
C ILE A 275 0.97 -7.95 24.51
N GLU A 276 0.63 -6.80 25.09
CA GLU A 276 1.47 -6.11 26.06
C GLU A 276 1.66 -6.92 27.35
N ALA A 277 0.62 -7.59 27.83
CA ALA A 277 0.71 -8.47 29.00
C ALA A 277 1.66 -9.65 28.74
N ILE A 278 1.53 -10.33 27.61
CA ILE A 278 2.43 -11.42 27.19
C ILE A 278 3.87 -10.93 27.07
N SER A 279 4.11 -9.81 26.39
CA SER A 279 5.43 -9.18 26.25
C SER A 279 6.09 -8.87 27.59
N LYS A 280 5.32 -8.42 28.60
CA LYS A 280 5.85 -8.17 29.94
C LYS A 280 6.27 -9.47 30.64
N ILE A 281 5.48 -10.53 30.49
CA ILE A 281 5.82 -11.86 31.06
C ILE A 281 7.10 -12.39 30.42
N GLU A 282 7.20 -12.36 29.10
CA GLU A 282 8.37 -12.83 28.36
C GLU A 282 9.65 -12.06 28.73
N ARG A 283 9.57 -10.72 28.80
CA ARG A 283 10.70 -9.88 29.25
C ARG A 283 11.13 -10.21 30.67
N SER A 284 10.20 -10.47 31.58
CA SER A 284 10.51 -10.85 32.95
C SER A 284 11.15 -12.24 33.03
N ALA A 285 10.64 -13.20 32.27
CA ALA A 285 11.22 -14.55 32.19
C ALA A 285 12.65 -14.53 31.57
N LEU A 286 12.87 -13.70 30.54
CA LEU A 286 14.20 -13.52 29.95
C LEU A 286 15.19 -12.91 30.95
N LYS A 287 14.77 -11.87 31.72
CA LYS A 287 15.59 -11.28 32.78
C LYS A 287 15.97 -12.29 33.82
N GLN A 288 15.03 -13.14 34.27
CA GLN A 288 15.28 -14.21 35.24
C GLN A 288 16.27 -15.25 34.71
N LYS A 289 16.12 -15.65 33.43
CA LYS A 289 17.07 -16.58 32.77
C LYS A 289 18.46 -16.01 32.67
N LEU A 290 18.61 -14.72 32.34
CA LEU A 290 19.91 -14.04 32.27
C LEU A 290 20.56 -13.91 33.65
N LEU A 291 19.77 -13.55 34.68
CA LEU A 291 20.28 -13.50 36.07
C LEU A 291 20.69 -14.89 36.57
N GLY A 292 19.92 -15.92 36.30
CA GLY A 292 20.28 -17.31 36.63
C GLY A 292 21.58 -17.76 35.95
N ALA A 293 21.74 -17.44 34.64
CA ALA A 293 22.97 -17.75 33.91
C ALA A 293 24.19 -17.03 34.45
N LEU A 294 24.07 -15.75 34.87
CA LEU A 294 25.15 -14.97 35.51
C LEU A 294 25.53 -15.53 36.88
N LEU A 295 24.57 -15.98 37.68
CA LEU A 295 24.82 -16.60 38.98
C LEU A 295 25.57 -17.94 38.84
N VAL A 296 25.25 -18.74 37.82
CA VAL A 296 25.96 -20.00 37.53
C VAL A 296 27.37 -19.72 37.01
N ALA A 297 27.57 -18.71 36.15
CA ALA A 297 28.89 -18.35 35.63
C ALA A 297 29.80 -17.69 36.66
N GLY A 298 29.23 -17.04 37.70
CA GLY A 298 29.99 -16.44 38.81
C GLY A 298 30.29 -17.39 39.98
N ALA A 299 29.81 -18.63 39.93
CA ALA A 299 30.02 -19.66 40.93
C ALA A 299 31.12 -20.66 40.56
N ILE A 300 31.84 -20.47 39.47
CA ILE A 300 33.04 -21.21 39.02
C ILE A 300 34.24 -20.28 39.19
#